data_7029a04064a996ffc8fe9e9d6ec1c5eb
#
_entry.id   7029a04064a996ffc8fe9e9d6ec1c5eb
#
_cell.length_a   1.000
_cell.length_b   1.000
_cell.length_c   1.000
_cell.angle_alpha   90.00
_cell.angle_beta   90.00
_cell.angle_gamma   90.00
#
_symmetry.space_group_name_H-M   'P 1'
#
loop_
_entity.id
_entity.type
_entity.pdbx_description
1 polymer ?
#
loop_
_entity_poly.entity_id
_entity_poly.type
_entity_poly.pdbx_seq_one_letter_code
_entity_poly.pdbx_strand_id
1 'polypeptide(L)'
;IAGLFTITCLAQISMNTMSGISADAAGSYDMAVTVNLAGEKKAISPHIYGVNDSGDGSNLKNVTVDTVRQGGNRLTGYNWETNYSNAGEDWHNSSDTNIGDDTDGCGYAGRRLSATCQKNNIPYKMTTLQMAGYVSADKAGTVLESEAAPSSRWKEVKFKKDTALTLEPDVTDDYVYMDEYVKY
;
A
#
# COMPACT_ATOMS: atom_id res chain seq x y z
N ILE A 1 33.20 -31.59 10.29
CA ILE A 1 32.24 -32.15 11.28
C ILE A 1 30.94 -31.45 11.02
N ALA A 2 30.01 -32.14 10.33
CA ALA A 2 28.69 -31.63 10.09
C ALA A 2 27.86 -31.87 11.34
N GLY A 3 27.50 -30.80 12.05
CA GLY A 3 26.60 -30.87 13.19
C GLY A 3 25.17 -30.92 12.70
N LEU A 4 24.47 -32.00 12.97
CA LEU A 4 23.02 -32.10 12.81
C LEU A 4 22.38 -31.45 14.03
N PHE A 5 21.81 -30.24 13.85
CA PHE A 5 21.02 -29.61 14.89
C PHE A 5 19.58 -30.02 14.67
N THR A 6 19.07 -30.86 15.54
CA THR A 6 17.62 -31.16 15.62
C THR A 6 17.03 -30.17 16.63
N ILE A 7 16.29 -29.21 16.15
CA ILE A 7 15.49 -28.33 17.01
C ILE A 7 14.10 -28.95 17.11
N THR A 8 13.84 -29.61 18.22
CA THR A 8 12.48 -30.08 18.55
C THR A 8 11.76 -28.90 19.19
N CYS A 9 11.04 -28.15 18.41
CA CYS A 9 10.15 -27.10 18.93
C CYS A 9 8.80 -27.74 19.26
N LEU A 10 8.55 -28.03 20.53
CA LEU A 10 7.19 -28.26 21.05
C LEU A 10 6.49 -26.90 21.07
N ALA A 11 5.95 -26.50 19.95
CA ALA A 11 5.10 -25.32 19.90
C ALA A 11 3.69 -25.72 20.37
N GLN A 12 3.40 -25.56 21.65
CA GLN A 12 2.03 -25.41 22.09
C GLN A 12 1.54 -24.05 21.59
N ILE A 13 0.85 -24.04 20.47
CA ILE A 13 0.12 -22.86 20.01
C ILE A 13 -1.12 -22.75 20.88
N SER A 14 -1.04 -21.97 21.96
CA SER A 14 -2.23 -21.46 22.63
C SER A 14 -2.87 -20.45 21.70
N MET A 15 -3.85 -20.87 20.91
CA MET A 15 -4.74 -19.94 20.22
C MET A 15 -5.58 -19.24 21.27
N ASN A 16 -5.23 -17.99 21.56
CA ASN A 16 -6.18 -17.08 22.21
C ASN A 16 -7.31 -16.84 21.22
N THR A 17 -8.47 -17.37 21.54
CA THR A 17 -9.69 -17.30 20.76
C THR A 17 -10.10 -15.84 20.55
N MET A 18 -9.98 -15.35 19.32
CA MET A 18 -10.85 -14.28 18.86
C MET A 18 -12.27 -14.84 18.79
N SER A 19 -13.21 -14.16 19.46
CA SER A 19 -14.62 -14.54 19.50
C SER A 19 -15.19 -14.78 18.11
N GLY A 20 -15.61 -16.01 17.83
CA GLY A 20 -16.48 -16.28 16.70
C GLY A 20 -16.13 -17.46 15.80
N ILE A 21 -15.03 -18.17 16.01
CA ILE A 21 -14.75 -19.41 15.28
C ILE A 21 -14.49 -20.50 16.30
N SER A 22 -15.51 -21.31 16.60
CA SER A 22 -15.32 -22.59 17.26
C SER A 22 -14.75 -23.56 16.24
N ALA A 23 -13.43 -23.72 16.21
CA ALA A 23 -12.82 -24.88 15.62
C ALA A 23 -12.82 -25.96 16.71
N ASP A 24 -13.62 -26.99 16.55
CA ASP A 24 -13.45 -28.23 17.31
C ASP A 24 -12.06 -28.77 16.98
N ALA A 25 -11.10 -28.53 17.85
CA ALA A 25 -9.79 -29.13 17.74
C ALA A 25 -9.88 -30.59 18.18
N ALA A 26 -10.37 -31.44 17.34
CA ALA A 26 -10.30 -32.87 17.52
C ALA A 26 -8.89 -33.34 17.15
N GLY A 27 -8.00 -33.36 18.12
CA GLY A 27 -6.68 -34.00 18.00
C GLY A 27 -5.52 -33.04 18.32
N SER A 28 -4.55 -33.56 19.06
CA SER A 28 -3.22 -32.97 19.15
C SER A 28 -2.46 -33.37 17.90
N TYR A 29 -1.93 -32.36 17.16
CA TYR A 29 -1.04 -32.64 16.04
C TYR A 29 0.40 -32.41 16.48
N ASP A 30 1.22 -33.46 16.43
CA ASP A 30 2.65 -33.32 16.57
C ASP A 30 3.24 -32.96 15.19
N MET A 31 3.81 -31.78 15.07
CA MET A 31 4.53 -31.37 13.88
C MET A 31 6.02 -31.39 14.15
N ALA A 32 6.75 -32.24 13.44
CA ALA A 32 8.19 -32.25 13.45
C ALA A 32 8.72 -31.41 12.27
N VAL A 33 9.50 -30.38 12.55
CA VAL A 33 10.18 -29.57 11.52
C VAL A 33 11.65 -29.90 11.56
N THR A 34 12.17 -30.45 10.46
CA THR A 34 13.60 -30.73 10.31
C THR A 34 14.21 -29.70 9.36
N VAL A 35 15.18 -28.93 9.86
CA VAL A 35 15.95 -27.98 9.04
C VAL A 35 17.28 -28.60 8.66
N ASN A 36 17.47 -28.86 7.37
CA ASN A 36 18.72 -29.38 6.84
C ASN A 36 19.66 -28.21 6.43
N LEU A 37 20.55 -27.82 7.31
CA LEU A 37 21.52 -26.73 7.06
C LEU A 37 22.59 -27.09 6.02
N ALA A 38 22.77 -28.37 5.72
CA ALA A 38 23.71 -28.85 4.71
C ALA A 38 23.08 -29.02 3.31
N GLY A 39 21.80 -28.83 3.21
CA GLY A 39 21.05 -28.89 1.94
C GLY A 39 21.40 -27.77 0.96
N GLU A 40 20.91 -27.90 -0.24
CA GLU A 40 21.06 -26.87 -1.28
C GLU A 40 20.52 -25.53 -0.79
N LYS A 41 21.31 -24.46 -0.93
CA LYS A 41 20.93 -23.11 -0.57
C LYS A 41 20.64 -22.31 -1.84
N LYS A 42 19.46 -21.70 -1.89
CA LYS A 42 19.10 -20.74 -2.93
C LYS A 42 19.21 -19.34 -2.37
N ALA A 43 19.80 -18.44 -3.14
CA ALA A 43 19.82 -17.03 -2.78
C ALA A 43 18.40 -16.49 -2.80
N ILE A 44 18.04 -15.76 -1.76
CA ILE A 44 16.77 -15.04 -1.67
C ILE A 44 17.02 -13.60 -2.11
N SER A 45 16.17 -13.09 -2.99
CA SER A 45 16.27 -11.69 -3.40
C SER A 45 16.05 -10.76 -2.20
N PRO A 46 16.91 -9.76 -1.98
CA PRO A 46 16.71 -8.78 -0.91
C PRO A 46 15.40 -8.00 -1.05
N HIS A 47 14.85 -7.94 -2.26
CA HIS A 47 13.60 -7.21 -2.53
C HIS A 47 12.36 -7.80 -1.86
N ILE A 48 12.43 -9.02 -1.31
CA ILE A 48 11.34 -9.58 -0.53
C ILE A 48 11.27 -9.03 0.90
N TYR A 49 12.35 -8.42 1.38
CA TYR A 49 12.39 -7.81 2.71
C TYR A 49 11.91 -6.37 2.63
N GLY A 50 10.62 -6.19 2.78
CA GLY A 50 9.99 -4.90 2.65
C GLY A 50 8.91 -4.64 3.69
N VAL A 51 8.50 -3.39 3.80
CA VAL A 51 7.38 -2.95 4.64
C VAL A 51 6.41 -2.12 3.83
N ASN A 52 5.16 -2.10 4.30
CA ASN A 52 4.19 -1.13 3.83
C ASN A 52 4.32 0.15 4.67
N ASP A 53 4.43 1.29 3.99
CA ASP A 53 4.54 2.60 4.63
C ASP A 53 3.73 3.63 3.84
N SER A 54 3.15 4.59 4.54
CA SER A 54 2.38 5.68 3.91
C SER A 54 3.25 6.70 3.17
N GLY A 55 4.57 6.52 3.23
CA GLY A 55 5.57 7.43 2.68
C GLY A 55 6.10 8.46 3.68
N ASP A 56 5.62 8.46 4.91
CA ASP A 56 6.07 9.34 5.98
C ASP A 56 7.23 8.77 6.82
N GLY A 57 7.56 7.51 6.62
CA GLY A 57 8.61 6.80 7.35
C GLY A 57 8.19 6.29 8.73
N SER A 58 6.90 6.32 9.05
CA SER A 58 6.40 5.87 10.35
C SER A 58 6.69 4.41 10.64
N ASN A 59 6.63 3.57 9.61
CA ASN A 59 6.89 2.13 9.70
C ASN A 59 8.37 1.74 9.48
N LEU A 60 9.25 2.72 9.27
CA LEU A 60 10.68 2.47 9.01
C LEU A 60 11.55 2.55 10.27
N LYS A 61 10.96 2.87 11.41
CA LYS A 61 11.70 2.98 12.67
C LYS A 61 12.21 1.61 13.13
N ASN A 62 13.53 1.52 13.32
CA ASN A 62 14.19 0.31 13.83
C ASN A 62 14.05 -0.94 12.94
N VAL A 63 13.79 -0.78 11.66
CA VAL A 63 13.77 -1.87 10.68
C VAL A 63 14.80 -1.62 9.58
N THR A 64 15.43 -2.70 9.14
CA THR A 64 16.31 -2.68 7.96
C THR A 64 15.56 -3.40 6.84
N VAL A 65 15.21 -2.64 5.80
CA VAL A 65 14.48 -3.16 4.64
C VAL A 65 15.05 -2.61 3.36
N ASP A 66 14.95 -3.38 2.29
CA ASP A 66 15.39 -2.96 0.95
C ASP A 66 14.25 -2.46 0.08
N THR A 67 13.00 -2.69 0.51
CA THR A 67 11.82 -2.33 -0.26
C THR A 67 10.77 -1.66 0.61
N VAL A 68 10.19 -0.57 0.12
CA VAL A 68 9.01 0.05 0.71
C VAL A 68 7.88 0.06 -0.32
N ARG A 69 6.73 -0.43 0.08
CA ARG A 69 5.49 -0.32 -0.68
C ARG A 69 4.60 0.75 -0.06
N GLN A 70 4.11 1.65 -0.91
CA GLN A 70 3.03 2.56 -0.56
C GLN A 70 1.74 2.07 -1.21
N GLY A 71 0.72 1.78 -0.41
CA GLY A 71 -0.55 1.24 -0.89
C GLY A 71 -1.61 1.21 0.21
N GLY A 72 -2.71 0.55 -0.07
CA GLY A 72 -3.90 0.48 0.78
C GLY A 72 -5.07 1.25 0.18
N ASN A 73 -6.23 1.25 0.87
CA ASN A 73 -7.48 1.82 0.37
C ASN A 73 -7.34 3.28 -0.07
N ARG A 74 -6.66 4.10 0.71
CA ARG A 74 -6.47 5.52 0.37
C ARG A 74 -5.75 5.73 -0.95
N LEU A 75 -4.77 4.89 -1.28
CA LEU A 75 -4.04 5.00 -2.54
C LEU A 75 -4.86 4.48 -3.74
N THR A 76 -5.89 3.65 -3.49
CA THR A 76 -6.82 3.22 -4.53
C THR A 76 -7.67 4.38 -5.02
N GLY A 77 -8.16 5.22 -4.10
CA GLY A 77 -8.98 6.41 -4.41
C GLY A 77 -8.17 7.72 -4.46
N TYR A 78 -6.85 7.67 -4.53
CA TYR A 78 -5.99 8.84 -4.52
C TYR A 78 -5.98 9.56 -5.86
N ASN A 79 -6.28 10.85 -5.82
CA ASN A 79 -6.15 11.76 -6.94
C ASN A 79 -4.75 12.42 -6.89
N TRP A 80 -3.88 12.06 -7.80
CA TRP A 80 -2.50 12.56 -7.82
C TRP A 80 -2.40 14.04 -8.19
N GLU A 81 -3.43 14.62 -8.83
CA GLU A 81 -3.46 16.02 -9.24
C GLU A 81 -3.71 16.96 -8.06
N THR A 82 -4.62 16.58 -7.14
CA THR A 82 -5.04 17.38 -5.99
C THR A 82 -4.56 16.83 -4.64
N ASN A 83 -4.00 15.61 -4.64
CA ASN A 83 -3.61 14.83 -3.48
C ASN A 83 -4.75 14.37 -2.55
N TYR A 84 -6.01 14.62 -2.92
CA TYR A 84 -7.15 14.11 -2.17
C TYR A 84 -7.23 12.60 -2.24
N SER A 85 -7.71 11.97 -1.20
CA SER A 85 -7.85 10.52 -1.13
C SER A 85 -9.14 10.12 -0.45
N ASN A 86 -9.65 8.95 -0.81
CA ASN A 86 -10.80 8.36 -0.10
C ASN A 86 -10.33 7.17 0.74
N ALA A 87 -10.75 7.12 1.99
CA ALA A 87 -10.36 6.09 2.94
C ALA A 87 -10.98 4.72 2.66
N GLY A 88 -12.01 4.65 1.80
CA GLY A 88 -12.82 3.46 1.65
C GLY A 88 -13.52 3.08 2.97
N GLU A 89 -13.84 1.83 3.12
CA GLU A 89 -14.51 1.31 4.32
C GLU A 89 -13.67 1.41 5.60
N ASP A 90 -12.35 1.57 5.48
CA ASP A 90 -11.45 1.67 6.63
C ASP A 90 -11.80 2.88 7.52
N TRP A 91 -12.35 3.95 6.92
CA TRP A 91 -12.78 5.14 7.66
C TRP A 91 -13.97 5.82 7.00
N HIS A 92 -15.17 5.23 7.14
CA HIS A 92 -16.47 5.84 6.75
C HIS A 92 -16.53 6.33 5.29
N ASN A 93 -15.79 5.72 4.38
CA ASN A 93 -15.67 6.17 2.98
C ASN A 93 -15.33 7.67 2.85
N SER A 94 -14.54 8.20 3.78
CA SER A 94 -14.24 9.63 3.86
C SER A 94 -13.25 10.06 2.77
N SER A 95 -13.62 11.11 2.04
CA SER A 95 -12.70 11.86 1.18
C SER A 95 -12.06 12.98 1.99
N ASP A 96 -10.73 13.05 1.97
CA ASP A 96 -9.97 13.96 2.82
C ASP A 96 -8.55 14.25 2.26
N THR A 97 -7.77 14.99 3.06
CA THR A 97 -6.38 15.37 2.78
C THR A 97 -5.35 14.55 3.56
N ASN A 98 -5.69 13.34 3.99
CA ASN A 98 -4.78 12.51 4.81
C ASN A 98 -3.45 12.19 4.11
N ILE A 99 -3.47 12.03 2.79
CA ILE A 99 -2.23 11.84 2.00
C ILE A 99 -1.53 13.18 1.78
N GLY A 100 -2.27 14.20 1.41
CA GLY A 100 -1.82 15.55 1.11
C GLY A 100 -2.97 16.37 0.58
N ASP A 101 -2.71 17.64 0.28
CA ASP A 101 -3.71 18.55 -0.28
C ASP A 101 -3.17 19.33 -1.50
N ASP A 102 -4.01 20.20 -2.03
CA ASP A 102 -3.71 21.03 -3.19
C ASP A 102 -2.54 21.99 -3.00
N THR A 103 -2.13 22.26 -1.75
CA THR A 103 -0.95 23.11 -1.44
C THR A 103 0.37 22.34 -1.50
N ASP A 104 0.32 21.00 -1.44
CA ASP A 104 1.50 20.14 -1.50
C ASP A 104 2.06 19.97 -2.93
N GLY A 105 1.33 20.43 -3.95
CA GLY A 105 1.60 20.19 -5.36
C GLY A 105 1.27 18.76 -5.79
N CYS A 106 0.99 18.56 -7.07
CA CYS A 106 0.56 17.27 -7.61
C CYS A 106 1.60 16.16 -7.37
N GLY A 107 1.14 14.89 -7.30
CA GLY A 107 1.99 13.72 -7.10
C GLY A 107 2.69 13.64 -5.72
N TYR A 108 2.18 14.32 -4.71
CA TYR A 108 2.80 14.39 -3.39
C TYR A 108 3.07 13.02 -2.77
N ALA A 109 2.14 12.07 -2.90
CA ALA A 109 2.33 10.71 -2.37
C ALA A 109 3.62 10.06 -2.89
N GLY A 110 3.84 10.09 -4.20
CA GLY A 110 5.04 9.51 -4.83
C GLY A 110 6.31 10.26 -4.45
N ARG A 111 6.27 11.60 -4.45
CA ARG A 111 7.41 12.43 -4.05
C ARG A 111 7.79 12.21 -2.59
N ARG A 112 6.83 12.15 -1.68
CA ARG A 112 7.03 11.87 -0.26
C ARG A 112 7.66 10.49 -0.06
N LEU A 113 7.12 9.45 -0.71
CA LEU A 113 7.71 8.11 -0.68
C LEU A 113 9.16 8.13 -1.16
N SER A 114 9.42 8.79 -2.28
CA SER A 114 10.76 8.86 -2.86
C SER A 114 11.75 9.54 -1.91
N ALA A 115 11.38 10.68 -1.32
CA ALA A 115 12.21 11.40 -0.36
C ALA A 115 12.48 10.58 0.91
N THR A 116 11.45 9.89 1.41
CA THR A 116 11.59 9.02 2.59
C THR A 116 12.51 7.83 2.33
N CYS A 117 12.38 7.16 1.18
CA CYS A 117 13.27 6.08 0.81
C CYS A 117 14.71 6.57 0.63
N GLN A 118 14.92 7.71 0.00
CA GLN A 118 16.25 8.30 -0.16
C GLN A 118 16.89 8.64 1.19
N LYS A 119 16.14 9.27 2.09
CA LYS A 119 16.61 9.61 3.45
C LYS A 119 17.03 8.37 4.25
N ASN A 120 16.37 7.25 4.06
CA ASN A 120 16.62 5.99 4.78
C ASN A 120 17.49 5.00 3.99
N ASN A 121 18.08 5.41 2.87
CA ASN A 121 18.92 4.55 2.00
C ASN A 121 18.20 3.28 1.52
N ILE A 122 16.90 3.36 1.24
CA ILE A 122 16.10 2.24 0.75
C ILE A 122 16.09 2.28 -0.78
N PRO A 123 16.67 1.26 -1.45
CA PRO A 123 16.87 1.30 -2.90
C PRO A 123 15.59 1.09 -3.71
N TYR A 124 14.62 0.33 -3.17
CA TYR A 124 13.44 -0.07 -3.91
C TYR A 124 12.18 0.52 -3.30
N LYS A 125 11.34 1.06 -4.16
CA LYS A 125 10.06 1.65 -3.77
C LYS A 125 8.97 1.27 -4.76
N MET A 126 7.79 1.04 -4.24
CA MET A 126 6.62 0.67 -5.00
C MET A 126 5.46 1.58 -4.61
N THR A 127 4.87 2.28 -5.58
CA THR A 127 3.67 3.09 -5.38
C THR A 127 2.49 2.49 -6.15
N THR A 128 1.30 2.97 -5.84
CA THR A 128 0.06 2.52 -6.48
C THR A 128 -0.30 3.45 -7.63
N LEU A 129 -0.62 2.88 -8.78
CA LEU A 129 -1.37 3.55 -9.84
C LEU A 129 -2.84 3.18 -9.72
N GLN A 130 -3.72 4.16 -9.85
CA GLN A 130 -5.15 3.98 -9.65
C GLN A 130 -5.78 3.26 -10.84
N MET A 131 -6.40 2.11 -10.57
CA MET A 131 -7.04 1.28 -11.59
C MET A 131 -8.53 1.00 -11.31
N ALA A 132 -9.07 1.59 -10.22
CA ALA A 132 -10.46 1.37 -9.81
C ALA A 132 -11.51 2.16 -10.62
N GLY A 133 -11.07 2.91 -11.62
CA GLY A 133 -11.94 3.69 -12.50
C GLY A 133 -12.26 5.09 -12.00
N TYR A 134 -12.17 5.35 -10.71
CA TYR A 134 -12.47 6.65 -10.11
C TYR A 134 -11.51 6.96 -8.96
N VAL A 135 -11.25 8.26 -8.76
CA VAL A 135 -10.48 8.82 -7.64
C VAL A 135 -11.22 9.96 -6.99
N SER A 136 -10.84 10.34 -5.79
CA SER A 136 -11.50 11.42 -5.05
C SER A 136 -11.42 12.75 -5.80
N ALA A 137 -12.55 13.40 -6.01
CA ALA A 137 -12.62 14.75 -6.59
C ALA A 137 -12.53 15.84 -5.53
N ASP A 138 -12.83 15.52 -4.28
CA ASP A 138 -12.92 16.48 -3.19
C ASP A 138 -12.36 15.94 -1.86
N LYS A 139 -12.39 16.78 -0.84
CA LYS A 139 -11.98 16.52 0.54
C LYS A 139 -13.14 16.72 1.54
N ALA A 140 -14.38 16.51 1.08
CA ALA A 140 -15.58 16.91 1.81
C ALA A 140 -16.11 15.86 2.81
N GLY A 141 -15.27 14.93 3.24
CA GLY A 141 -15.62 13.94 4.27
C GLY A 141 -16.38 12.75 3.70
N THR A 142 -17.24 12.15 4.52
CA THR A 142 -17.97 10.92 4.19
C THR A 142 -18.71 11.01 2.87
N VAL A 143 -18.49 10.02 2.02
CA VAL A 143 -19.24 9.81 0.78
C VAL A 143 -20.41 8.88 1.08
N LEU A 144 -21.62 9.32 0.84
CA LEU A 144 -22.83 8.52 1.03
C LEU A 144 -23.00 7.50 -0.11
N GLU A 145 -23.78 6.45 0.10
CA GLU A 145 -24.08 5.47 -0.94
C GLU A 145 -24.70 6.11 -2.20
N SER A 146 -25.54 7.13 -2.02
CA SER A 146 -26.14 7.91 -3.13
C SER A 146 -25.14 8.79 -3.88
N GLU A 147 -23.94 8.99 -3.33
CA GLU A 147 -22.85 9.77 -3.91
C GLU A 147 -21.72 8.85 -4.43
N ALA A 148 -21.96 7.53 -4.47
CA ALA A 148 -21.00 6.59 -5.03
C ALA A 148 -20.69 6.92 -6.51
N ALA A 149 -19.52 6.53 -6.97
CA ALA A 149 -19.12 6.73 -8.37
C ALA A 149 -20.05 5.99 -9.35
N PRO A 150 -20.43 6.64 -10.47
CA PRO A 150 -20.05 7.99 -10.89
C PRO A 150 -20.89 9.09 -10.22
N SER A 151 -20.24 10.11 -9.70
CA SER A 151 -20.89 11.32 -9.18
C SER A 151 -19.88 12.47 -9.14
N SER A 152 -20.32 13.68 -8.81
CA SER A 152 -19.43 14.86 -8.67
C SER A 152 -18.38 14.74 -7.54
N ARG A 153 -18.54 13.72 -6.66
CA ARG A 153 -17.55 13.40 -5.62
C ARG A 153 -16.32 12.67 -6.17
N TRP A 154 -16.34 12.29 -7.47
CA TRP A 154 -15.32 11.45 -8.09
C TRP A 154 -14.91 11.98 -9.45
N LYS A 155 -13.61 11.85 -9.77
CA LYS A 155 -13.08 12.01 -11.11
C LYS A 155 -12.82 10.66 -11.75
N GLU A 156 -13.12 10.53 -13.04
CA GLU A 156 -12.87 9.29 -13.77
C GLU A 156 -11.37 9.12 -14.07
N VAL A 157 -10.86 7.92 -13.87
CA VAL A 157 -9.48 7.56 -14.21
C VAL A 157 -9.39 7.17 -15.68
N LYS A 158 -8.50 7.82 -16.42
CA LYS A 158 -8.11 7.43 -17.78
C LYS A 158 -6.67 6.93 -17.76
N PHE A 159 -6.41 5.79 -18.40
CA PHE A 159 -5.05 5.26 -18.46
C PHE A 159 -4.17 6.01 -19.45
N LYS A 160 -4.78 6.61 -20.46
CA LYS A 160 -4.08 7.32 -21.53
C LYS A 160 -4.74 8.65 -21.81
N LYS A 161 -3.91 9.69 -21.95
CA LYS A 161 -4.30 11.02 -22.42
C LYS A 161 -4.07 11.09 -23.93
N ASP A 162 -5.07 11.53 -24.68
CA ASP A 162 -4.98 11.64 -26.14
C ASP A 162 -4.25 12.92 -26.61
N THR A 163 -3.88 13.78 -25.67
CA THR A 163 -3.13 15.02 -25.93
C THR A 163 -1.73 14.96 -25.32
N ALA A 164 -0.95 16.03 -25.48
CA ALA A 164 0.38 16.09 -24.91
C ALA A 164 0.35 16.01 -23.37
N LEU A 165 1.18 15.13 -22.81
CA LEU A 165 1.35 15.00 -21.37
C LEU A 165 2.09 16.22 -20.81
N THR A 166 1.60 16.75 -19.69
CA THR A 166 2.17 17.91 -19.01
C THR A 166 2.70 17.54 -17.62
N LEU A 167 3.48 18.41 -17.00
CA LEU A 167 3.85 18.33 -15.58
C LEU A 167 2.93 19.19 -14.71
N GLU A 168 1.97 19.85 -15.31
CA GLU A 168 0.94 20.66 -14.65
C GLU A 168 -0.41 20.12 -15.12
N PRO A 169 -1.04 19.23 -14.35
CA PRO A 169 -2.30 18.62 -14.73
C PRO A 169 -3.42 19.65 -14.78
N ASP A 170 -4.42 19.41 -15.64
CA ASP A 170 -5.64 20.20 -15.67
C ASP A 170 -6.61 19.70 -14.60
N VAL A 171 -6.57 20.32 -13.44
CA VAL A 171 -7.44 19.96 -12.30
C VAL A 171 -8.92 20.32 -12.53
N THR A 172 -9.23 21.02 -13.63
CA THR A 172 -10.60 21.51 -13.92
C THR A 172 -11.42 20.55 -14.78
N ASP A 173 -10.77 19.60 -15.45
CA ASP A 173 -11.47 18.58 -16.23
C ASP A 173 -12.06 17.48 -15.33
N ASP A 174 -12.84 16.56 -15.92
CA ASP A 174 -13.50 15.47 -15.19
C ASP A 174 -12.64 14.19 -15.09
N TYR A 175 -11.38 14.25 -15.54
CA TYR A 175 -10.52 13.10 -15.71
C TYR A 175 -9.22 13.22 -14.92
N VAL A 176 -8.63 12.06 -14.59
CA VAL A 176 -7.29 11.95 -14.03
C VAL A 176 -6.52 10.93 -14.85
N TYR A 177 -5.39 11.33 -15.43
CA TYR A 177 -4.65 10.52 -16.39
C TYR A 177 -3.47 9.79 -15.74
N MET A 178 -3.42 8.46 -15.90
CA MET A 178 -2.37 7.64 -15.27
C MET A 178 -1.04 7.70 -16.03
N ASP A 179 -1.04 7.81 -17.36
CA ASP A 179 0.20 7.99 -18.14
C ASP A 179 0.85 9.35 -17.88
N GLU A 180 0.04 10.36 -17.55
CA GLU A 180 0.54 11.67 -17.12
C GLU A 180 1.17 11.58 -15.73
N TYR A 181 0.53 10.87 -14.79
CA TYR A 181 1.11 10.61 -13.46
C TYR A 181 2.43 9.84 -13.54
N VAL A 182 2.54 8.85 -14.42
CA VAL A 182 3.80 8.10 -14.62
C VAL A 182 4.90 8.99 -15.19
N LYS A 183 4.55 9.95 -16.04
CA LYS A 183 5.51 10.91 -16.58
C LYS A 183 5.97 11.93 -15.54
N TYR A 184 5.06 12.35 -14.67
CA TYR A 184 5.31 13.33 -13.62
C TYR A 184 6.36 12.85 -12.62
#